data_77eaeaf9c90767752f6ca8af83e51e76
#
_entry.id   77eaeaf9c90767752f6ca8af83e51e76
#
_cell.length_a   1.000
_cell.length_b   1.000
_cell.length_c   1.000
_cell.angle_alpha   90.00
_cell.angle_beta   90.00
_cell.angle_gamma   90.00
#
_symmetry.space_group_name_H-M   'P 1'
#
loop_
_entity.id
_entity.type
_entity.pdbx_description
1 polymer ?
#
loop_
_entity_poly.entity_id
_entity_poly.type
_entity_poly.pdbx_seq_one_letter_code
_entity_poly.pdbx_strand_id
1 'polypeptide(L)'
;MYLVRYADDFKIFCRSYQDAVKAFEATKLWLKDRLGLDISPEKSKVINMKQHYSEFLGFKLKVYRKGKKYVVCSHMSDKAVAHAKERISAAIKAIQTPADSRSQYIAIQQYNAVVAGLHNYSPSTKRNLLTGIHRRDGQKSIKISELILTR
;
A
#
# COMPACT_ATOMS: atom_id res chain seq x y z
N MET A 1 2.70 8.71 -19.03
CA MET A 1 3.42 7.69 -18.25
C MET A 1 3.96 8.36 -17.00
N TYR A 2 3.81 7.75 -15.83
CA TYR A 2 4.33 8.24 -14.54
C TYR A 2 5.09 7.11 -13.85
N LEU A 3 6.25 7.43 -13.26
CA LEU A 3 7.08 6.50 -12.50
C LEU A 3 7.04 6.88 -11.02
N VAL A 4 6.80 5.91 -10.16
CA VAL A 4 6.96 6.04 -8.71
C VAL A 4 7.95 4.98 -8.25
N ARG A 5 8.98 5.40 -7.52
CA ARG A 5 10.05 4.52 -7.02
C ARG A 5 10.24 4.70 -5.52
N TYR A 6 10.47 3.60 -4.85
CA TYR A 6 10.91 3.56 -3.45
C TYR A 6 11.98 2.46 -3.31
N ALA A 7 13.21 2.86 -3.05
CA ALA A 7 14.39 1.98 -3.04
C ALA A 7 14.50 1.17 -4.35
N ASP A 8 14.37 -0.13 -4.29
CA ASP A 8 14.38 -1.08 -5.41
C ASP A 8 12.98 -1.39 -5.97
N ASP A 9 11.93 -1.04 -5.23
CA ASP A 9 10.55 -1.15 -5.72
C ASP A 9 10.16 0.06 -6.56
N PHE A 10 9.57 -0.17 -7.73
CA PHE A 10 9.03 0.91 -8.57
C PHE A 10 7.74 0.49 -9.29
N LYS A 11 6.96 1.49 -9.66
CA LYS A 11 5.74 1.33 -10.43
C LYS A 11 5.67 2.32 -11.57
N ILE A 12 5.31 1.83 -12.76
CA ILE A 12 5.10 2.64 -13.95
C ILE A 12 3.59 2.65 -14.24
N PHE A 13 3.02 3.85 -14.31
CA PHE A 13 1.60 4.03 -14.62
C PHE A 13 1.46 4.48 -16.06
N CYS A 14 0.73 3.71 -16.87
CA CYS A 14 0.45 4.00 -18.28
C CYS A 14 -1.04 4.25 -18.52
N ARG A 15 -1.37 4.86 -19.66
CA ARG A 15 -2.76 5.15 -20.02
C ARG A 15 -3.45 3.98 -20.70
N SER A 16 -2.69 3.14 -21.42
CA SER A 16 -3.19 1.99 -22.16
C SER A 16 -2.43 0.72 -21.80
N TYR A 17 -3.04 -0.42 -22.04
CA TYR A 17 -2.40 -1.73 -21.86
C TYR A 17 -1.19 -1.89 -22.78
N GLN A 18 -1.28 -1.40 -24.03
CA GLN A 18 -0.20 -1.50 -24.98
C GLN A 18 1.05 -0.71 -24.55
N ASP A 19 0.86 0.54 -24.05
CA ASP A 19 1.96 1.34 -23.50
C ASP A 19 2.60 0.65 -22.30
N ALA A 20 1.78 -0.04 -21.56
CA ALA A 20 2.18 -0.77 -20.40
C ALA A 20 3.11 -1.94 -20.72
N VAL A 21 2.71 -2.76 -21.68
CA VAL A 21 3.51 -3.89 -22.16
C VAL A 21 4.83 -3.37 -22.76
N LYS A 22 4.78 -2.33 -23.60
CA LYS A 22 5.99 -1.70 -24.15
C LYS A 22 6.93 -1.20 -23.06
N ALA A 23 6.39 -0.52 -22.03
CA ALA A 23 7.19 -0.02 -20.90
C ALA A 23 7.81 -1.18 -20.10
N PHE A 24 7.08 -2.28 -19.95
CA PHE A 24 7.57 -3.48 -19.27
C PHE A 24 8.76 -4.09 -20.00
N GLU A 25 8.61 -4.36 -21.28
CA GLU A 25 9.69 -4.96 -22.09
C GLU A 25 10.90 -4.03 -22.19
N ALA A 26 10.68 -2.73 -22.41
CA ALA A 26 11.76 -1.75 -22.44
C ALA A 26 12.53 -1.68 -21.12
N THR A 27 11.82 -1.72 -19.98
CA THR A 27 12.45 -1.72 -18.66
C THR A 27 13.24 -3.00 -18.40
N LYS A 28 12.68 -4.15 -18.79
CA LYS A 28 13.34 -5.46 -18.68
C LYS A 28 14.66 -5.47 -19.45
N LEU A 29 14.64 -5.05 -20.71
CA LEU A 29 15.84 -4.96 -21.54
C LEU A 29 16.85 -3.98 -20.95
N TRP A 30 16.42 -2.81 -20.54
CA TRP A 30 17.30 -1.80 -19.96
C TRP A 30 18.00 -2.28 -18.68
N LEU A 31 17.27 -2.96 -17.78
CA LEU A 31 17.84 -3.52 -16.55
C LEU A 31 18.88 -4.59 -16.85
N LYS A 32 18.61 -5.43 -17.85
CA LYS A 32 19.54 -6.48 -18.28
C LYS A 32 20.78 -5.90 -18.93
N ASP A 33 20.61 -5.01 -19.89
CA ASP A 33 21.72 -4.48 -20.71
C ASP A 33 22.63 -3.52 -19.94
N ARG A 34 22.04 -2.71 -19.05
CA ARG A 34 22.77 -1.67 -18.33
C ARG A 34 23.25 -2.09 -16.93
N LEU A 35 22.54 -2.95 -16.27
CA LEU A 35 22.81 -3.32 -14.89
C LEU A 35 23.05 -4.82 -14.68
N GLY A 36 22.92 -5.65 -15.73
CA GLY A 36 23.02 -7.10 -15.61
C GLY A 36 21.97 -7.73 -14.71
N LEU A 37 20.83 -7.03 -14.47
CA LEU A 37 19.78 -7.46 -13.57
C LEU A 37 18.63 -8.11 -14.34
N ASP A 38 18.21 -9.29 -13.88
CA ASP A 38 16.99 -9.92 -14.36
C ASP A 38 15.81 -9.56 -13.44
N ILE A 39 14.65 -9.29 -14.04
CA ILE A 39 13.42 -9.04 -13.28
C ILE A 39 12.83 -10.35 -12.80
N SER A 40 12.29 -10.37 -11.57
CA SER A 40 11.57 -11.54 -11.05
C SER A 40 10.22 -11.68 -11.75
N PRO A 41 9.98 -12.78 -12.50
CA PRO A 41 8.72 -12.98 -13.22
C PRO A 41 7.52 -13.15 -12.28
N GLU A 42 7.74 -13.60 -11.05
CA GLU A 42 6.69 -13.76 -10.04
C GLU A 42 6.20 -12.41 -9.48
N LYS A 43 7.13 -11.46 -9.33
CA LYS A 43 6.85 -10.15 -8.71
C LYS A 43 6.55 -9.07 -9.74
N SER A 44 7.07 -9.18 -10.95
CA SER A 44 6.96 -8.16 -12.00
C SER A 44 5.88 -8.53 -13.00
N LYS A 45 4.82 -7.74 -13.07
CA LYS A 45 3.66 -8.01 -13.94
C LYS A 45 2.94 -6.74 -14.36
N VAL A 46 2.27 -6.83 -15.50
CA VAL A 46 1.34 -5.81 -16.00
C VAL A 46 -0.04 -6.07 -15.41
N ILE A 47 -0.62 -5.08 -14.72
CA ILE A 47 -1.91 -5.22 -14.03
C ILE A 47 -2.88 -4.12 -14.47
N ASN A 48 -4.12 -4.51 -14.78
CA ASN A 48 -5.21 -3.55 -14.97
C ASN A 48 -5.81 -3.15 -13.62
N MET A 49 -5.49 -1.95 -13.16
CA MET A 49 -5.96 -1.42 -11.86
C MET A 49 -7.46 -1.18 -11.78
N LYS A 50 -8.20 -1.18 -12.89
CA LYS A 50 -9.67 -1.09 -12.87
C LYS A 50 -10.29 -2.43 -12.49
N GLN A 51 -9.62 -3.54 -12.79
CA GLN A 51 -10.10 -4.89 -12.54
C GLN A 51 -9.46 -5.50 -11.28
N HIS A 52 -8.15 -5.32 -11.11
CA HIS A 52 -7.37 -5.96 -10.07
C HIS A 52 -6.71 -4.96 -9.13
N TYR A 53 -6.47 -5.40 -7.90
CA TYR A 53 -5.63 -4.66 -6.96
C TYR A 53 -4.15 -4.78 -7.34
N SER A 54 -3.42 -3.70 -7.08
CA SER A 54 -1.98 -3.70 -7.09
C SER A 54 -1.43 -3.36 -5.73
N GLU A 55 -0.53 -4.19 -5.22
CA GLU A 55 0.12 -3.94 -3.94
C GLU A 55 1.40 -3.13 -4.12
N PHE A 56 1.61 -2.14 -3.27
CA PHE A 56 2.82 -1.33 -3.20
C PHE A 56 3.04 -0.81 -1.79
N LEU A 57 4.22 -1.07 -1.23
CA LEU A 57 4.61 -0.61 0.11
C LEU A 57 3.56 -0.91 1.20
N GLY A 58 2.98 -2.10 1.16
CA GLY A 58 1.96 -2.51 2.13
C GLY A 58 0.56 -1.94 1.87
N PHE A 59 0.34 -1.28 0.73
CA PHE A 59 -0.98 -0.80 0.30
C PHE A 59 -1.47 -1.53 -0.93
N LYS A 60 -2.78 -1.77 -0.97
CA LYS A 60 -3.54 -2.20 -2.14
C LYS A 60 -4.11 -0.99 -2.85
N LEU A 61 -3.78 -0.83 -4.11
CA LEU A 61 -4.25 0.25 -4.97
C LEU A 61 -5.25 -0.31 -5.99
N LYS A 62 -6.38 0.36 -6.17
CA LYS A 62 -7.35 0.04 -7.22
C LYS A 62 -8.02 1.31 -7.72
N VAL A 63 -8.42 1.29 -9.00
CA VAL A 63 -9.12 2.39 -9.64
C VAL A 63 -10.61 2.08 -9.67
N TYR A 64 -11.42 2.98 -9.14
CA TYR A 64 -12.88 2.90 -9.14
C TYR A 64 -13.50 4.02 -9.95
N ARG A 65 -14.61 3.72 -10.62
CA ARG A 65 -15.41 4.74 -11.27
C ARG A 65 -16.29 5.43 -10.24
N LYS A 66 -16.19 6.76 -10.16
CA LYS A 66 -17.05 7.60 -9.30
C LYS A 66 -17.73 8.66 -10.16
N GLY A 67 -18.97 8.36 -10.55
CA GLY A 67 -19.69 9.17 -11.53
C GLY A 67 -18.99 9.18 -12.90
N LYS A 68 -18.61 10.37 -13.38
CA LYS A 68 -17.90 10.55 -14.65
C LYS A 68 -16.38 10.45 -14.56
N LYS A 69 -15.80 10.24 -13.35
CA LYS A 69 -14.35 10.24 -13.11
C LYS A 69 -13.87 8.90 -12.56
N TYR A 70 -12.59 8.60 -12.80
CA TYR A 70 -11.90 7.49 -12.16
C TYR A 70 -11.08 8.02 -10.98
N VAL A 71 -11.15 7.33 -9.85
CA VAL A 71 -10.45 7.70 -8.61
C VAL A 71 -9.62 6.51 -8.15
N VAL A 72 -8.38 6.78 -7.76
CA VAL A 72 -7.52 5.76 -7.13
C VAL A 72 -7.88 5.69 -5.65
N CYS A 73 -8.18 4.48 -5.18
CA CYS A 73 -8.36 4.20 -3.77
C CYS A 73 -7.20 3.35 -3.28
N SER A 74 -6.65 3.72 -2.13
CA SER A 74 -5.62 2.95 -1.44
C SER A 74 -6.18 2.37 -0.14
N HIS A 75 -5.86 1.11 0.13
CA HIS A 75 -6.16 0.43 1.38
C HIS A 75 -4.91 -0.30 1.87
N MET A 76 -4.76 -0.51 3.16
CA MET A 76 -3.70 -1.39 3.66
C MET A 76 -3.84 -2.79 3.05
N SER A 77 -2.72 -3.43 2.75
CA SER A 77 -2.71 -4.84 2.31
C SER A 77 -3.20 -5.74 3.46
N ASP A 78 -3.73 -6.93 3.12
CA ASP A 78 -4.24 -7.86 4.13
C ASP A 78 -3.14 -8.27 5.10
N LYS A 79 -1.91 -8.45 4.60
CA LYS A 79 -0.73 -8.72 5.43
C LYS A 79 -0.44 -7.59 6.40
N ALA A 80 -0.49 -6.34 5.95
CA ALA A 80 -0.27 -5.18 6.80
C ALA A 80 -1.37 -5.03 7.86
N VAL A 81 -2.63 -5.31 7.51
CA VAL A 81 -3.75 -5.31 8.45
C VAL A 81 -3.60 -6.43 9.49
N ALA A 82 -3.24 -7.65 9.07
CA ALA A 82 -3.03 -8.77 9.97
C ALA A 82 -1.90 -8.47 10.97
N HIS A 83 -0.76 -7.98 10.49
CA HIS A 83 0.36 -7.60 11.34
C HIS A 83 0.02 -6.45 12.31
N ALA A 84 -0.77 -5.46 11.86
CA ALA A 84 -1.24 -4.38 12.73
C ALA A 84 -2.15 -4.92 13.86
N LYS A 85 -3.09 -5.82 13.53
CA LYS A 85 -3.96 -6.47 14.52
C LYS A 85 -3.15 -7.28 15.55
N GLU A 86 -2.18 -8.05 15.09
CA GLU A 86 -1.30 -8.84 15.95
C GLU A 86 -0.54 -7.95 16.94
N ARG A 87 0.08 -6.86 16.45
CA ARG A 87 0.80 -5.91 17.31
C ARG A 87 -0.10 -5.24 18.34
N ILE A 88 -1.31 -4.82 17.94
CA ILE A 88 -2.30 -4.23 18.87
C ILE A 88 -2.70 -5.27 19.92
N SER A 89 -3.02 -6.50 19.50
CA SER A 89 -3.44 -7.56 20.42
C SER A 89 -2.33 -7.92 21.42
N ALA A 90 -1.09 -7.99 20.97
CA ALA A 90 0.06 -8.24 21.84
C ALA A 90 0.25 -7.09 22.87
N ALA A 91 0.12 -5.84 22.44
CA ALA A 91 0.24 -4.69 23.32
C ALA A 91 -0.91 -4.64 24.37
N ILE A 92 -2.14 -4.99 23.99
CA ILE A 92 -3.27 -5.10 24.91
C ILE A 92 -3.03 -6.20 25.95
N LYS A 93 -2.57 -7.37 25.53
CA LYS A 93 -2.24 -8.46 26.46
C LYS A 93 -1.18 -8.05 27.47
N ALA A 94 -0.15 -7.33 27.04
CA ALA A 94 0.89 -6.83 27.96
C ALA A 94 0.34 -5.85 29.03
N ILE A 95 -0.71 -5.08 28.70
CA ILE A 95 -1.39 -4.20 29.67
C ILE A 95 -2.25 -5.01 30.63
N GLN A 96 -2.89 -6.10 30.17
CA GLN A 96 -3.81 -6.91 30.97
C GLN A 96 -3.10 -7.83 31.99
N THR A 97 -1.85 -8.23 31.69
CA THR A 97 -1.08 -9.16 32.53
C THR A 97 0.27 -8.57 32.90
N PRO A 98 0.32 -7.42 33.61
CA PRO A 98 1.56 -6.82 34.05
C PRO A 98 2.15 -7.59 35.24
N ALA A 99 3.49 -7.64 35.32
CA ALA A 99 4.19 -8.21 36.47
C ALA A 99 4.11 -7.25 37.69
N ASP A 100 4.19 -5.94 37.40
CA ASP A 100 4.16 -4.86 38.39
C ASP A 100 3.61 -3.56 37.78
N SER A 101 3.39 -2.54 38.60
CA SER A 101 2.88 -1.22 38.16
C SER A 101 3.80 -0.52 37.16
N ARG A 102 5.13 -0.74 37.26
CA ARG A 102 6.10 -0.16 36.33
C ARG A 102 6.00 -0.83 34.95
N SER A 103 5.87 -2.14 34.90
CA SER A 103 5.65 -2.90 33.67
C SER A 103 4.35 -2.50 33.00
N GLN A 104 3.29 -2.26 33.79
CA GLN A 104 2.01 -1.77 33.26
C GLN A 104 2.14 -0.39 32.60
N TYR A 105 2.85 0.54 33.24
CA TYR A 105 3.09 1.86 32.69
C TYR A 105 3.85 1.77 31.34
N ILE A 106 4.90 0.96 31.29
CA ILE A 106 5.69 0.73 30.06
C ILE A 106 4.79 0.13 28.94
N ALA A 107 3.96 -0.84 29.28
CA ALA A 107 3.05 -1.47 28.32
C ALA A 107 2.04 -0.46 27.74
N ILE A 108 1.53 0.47 28.55
CA ILE A 108 0.63 1.56 28.09
C ILE A 108 1.39 2.49 27.13
N GLN A 109 2.63 2.86 27.43
CA GLN A 109 3.45 3.69 26.52
C GLN A 109 3.72 2.98 25.19
N GLN A 110 4.02 1.70 25.21
CA GLN A 110 4.21 0.89 24.00
C GLN A 110 2.92 0.78 23.17
N TYR A 111 1.78 0.57 23.80
CA TYR A 111 0.48 0.58 23.12
C TYR A 111 0.24 1.93 22.41
N ASN A 112 0.42 3.04 23.09
CA ASN A 112 0.25 4.36 22.53
C ASN A 112 1.21 4.60 21.34
N ALA A 113 2.46 4.16 21.42
CA ALA A 113 3.41 4.24 20.32
C ALA A 113 2.99 3.40 19.11
N VAL A 114 2.45 2.19 19.33
CA VAL A 114 1.93 1.33 18.25
C VAL A 114 0.74 2.01 17.56
N VAL A 115 -0.21 2.55 18.33
CA VAL A 115 -1.39 3.23 17.79
C VAL A 115 -1.00 4.48 17.01
N ALA A 116 -0.12 5.31 17.56
CA ALA A 116 0.39 6.51 16.88
C ALA A 116 1.14 6.16 15.59
N GLY A 117 1.98 5.12 15.61
CA GLY A 117 2.68 4.63 14.42
C GLY A 117 1.72 4.17 13.32
N LEU A 118 0.67 3.44 13.67
CA LEU A 118 -0.36 3.00 12.71
C LEU A 118 -1.16 4.18 12.13
N HIS A 119 -1.46 5.19 12.94
CA HIS A 119 -2.11 6.42 12.46
C HIS A 119 -1.26 7.20 11.46
N ASN A 120 0.05 7.28 11.71
CA ASN A 120 0.98 7.99 10.83
C ASN A 120 1.23 7.21 9.53
N TYR A 121 1.30 5.87 9.61
CA TYR A 121 1.52 5.01 8.46
C TYR A 121 0.35 5.04 7.48
N SER A 122 -0.89 5.09 7.95
CA SER A 122 -2.08 5.08 7.10
C SER A 122 -3.15 6.06 7.59
N PRO A 123 -3.16 7.30 7.09
CA PRO A 123 -4.24 8.26 7.38
C PRO A 123 -5.63 7.75 6.99
N SER A 124 -5.73 6.83 6.02
CA SER A 124 -6.98 6.17 5.64
C SER A 124 -7.41 5.07 6.62
N THR A 125 -6.52 4.58 7.47
CA THR A 125 -6.83 3.60 8.52
C THR A 125 -7.79 4.16 9.57
N LYS A 126 -7.80 5.47 9.79
CA LYS A 126 -8.80 6.15 10.64
C LYS A 126 -10.25 5.82 10.26
N ARG A 127 -10.52 5.55 8.99
CA ARG A 127 -11.86 5.22 8.48
C ARG A 127 -12.25 3.76 8.67
N ASN A 128 -11.29 2.84 8.66
CA ASN A 128 -11.56 1.40 8.64
C ASN A 128 -11.45 0.72 10.00
N LEU A 129 -10.71 1.31 10.96
CA LEU A 129 -10.50 0.74 12.30
C LEU A 129 -11.40 1.36 13.38
N LEU A 130 -11.83 2.60 13.21
CA LEU A 130 -12.54 3.33 14.28
C LEU A 130 -13.97 3.76 13.94
N THR A 131 -14.38 3.85 12.67
CA THR A 131 -15.77 4.20 12.34
C THR A 131 -16.19 3.72 10.97
N GLY A 132 -17.34 3.08 10.86
CA GLY A 132 -18.09 2.85 9.61
C GLY A 132 -18.73 4.13 9.05
N ILE A 133 -18.10 5.29 9.16
CA ILE A 133 -18.67 6.58 8.76
C ILE A 133 -17.97 7.08 7.51
N HIS A 134 -18.76 7.18 6.45
CA HIS A 134 -18.41 7.81 5.19
C HIS A 134 -18.18 9.32 5.36
N ARG A 135 -16.96 9.80 5.13
CA ARG A 135 -16.73 11.23 4.86
C ARG A 135 -16.16 11.44 3.47
N ARG A 136 -16.83 12.31 2.72
CA ARG A 136 -16.44 12.76 1.39
C ARG A 136 -15.35 13.81 1.53
N ASP A 137 -14.14 13.53 1.10
CA ASP A 137 -13.13 14.57 0.92
C ASP A 137 -12.62 14.56 -0.52
N GLY A 138 -12.60 15.77 -1.08
CA GLY A 138 -12.26 16.05 -2.46
C GLY A 138 -10.81 15.71 -2.78
N GLN A 139 -10.58 14.55 -3.36
CA GLN A 139 -9.30 14.21 -3.95
C GLN A 139 -9.30 14.59 -5.43
N LYS A 140 -8.26 15.34 -5.83
CA LYS A 140 -7.97 15.68 -7.22
C LYS A 140 -7.98 14.41 -8.08
N SER A 141 -8.81 14.41 -9.11
CA SER A 141 -8.93 13.27 -10.02
C SER A 141 -7.71 13.17 -10.92
N ILE A 142 -6.95 12.10 -10.76
CA ILE A 142 -5.90 11.70 -11.69
C ILE A 142 -6.53 10.70 -12.66
N LYS A 143 -6.47 11.01 -13.96
CA LYS A 143 -6.82 10.03 -15.00
C LYS A 143 -5.70 8.99 -15.07
N ILE A 144 -5.89 7.86 -14.41
CA ILE A 144 -4.96 6.73 -14.47
C ILE A 144 -5.74 5.54 -14.99
N SER A 145 -5.39 5.10 -16.18
CA SER A 145 -5.71 3.78 -16.70
C SER A 145 -4.39 3.06 -16.92
N GLU A 146 -4.17 2.04 -16.11
CA GLU A 146 -3.20 0.96 -16.30
C GLU A 146 -1.74 1.23 -15.95
N LEU A 147 -1.21 0.37 -15.16
CA LEU A 147 0.00 -0.37 -15.14
C LEU A 147 0.92 -0.34 -13.97
N ILE A 148 1.47 -1.46 -13.67
CA ILE A 148 2.42 -1.57 -12.56
C ILE A 148 3.50 -2.61 -12.84
N LEU A 149 4.74 -2.20 -12.60
CA LEU A 149 5.89 -3.07 -12.48
C LEU A 149 6.40 -3.07 -11.05
N THR A 150 6.51 -4.25 -10.42
CA THR A 150 7.23 -4.44 -9.16
C THR A 150 8.40 -5.39 -9.37
N ARG A 151 9.52 -5.10 -8.74
CA ARG A 151 10.70 -5.97 -8.70
C ARG A 151 10.50 -7.12 -7.73
#